data_7e3d3470ea3a0cc1ade9a8f88bfcff01
#
_entry.id   7e3d3470ea3a0cc1ade9a8f88bfcff01
#
_cell.length_a   1.000
_cell.length_b   1.000
_cell.length_c   1.000
_cell.angle_alpha   90.00
_cell.angle_beta   90.00
_cell.angle_gamma   90.00
#
_symmetry.space_group_name_H-M   'P 1'
#
loop_
_entity.id
_entity.type
_entity.pdbx_description
1 polymer ?
#
loop_
_entity_poly.entity_id
_entity_poly.type
_entity_poly.pdbx_seq_one_letter_code
_entity_poly.pdbx_strand_id
1 'polypeptide(L)'
;MKILFAPDSFKGSLSSFQAIELLHAVTEKHFPGCQMVDLPMGDGGEGTVEALLHALGGHYGRCTVSGPLGDPVEARYGVLNDTTAILEMAQASGLPLLNGRTPDVLHASSLGTGQLLRHLLEEGYTTIYLLLGGSATNDGGMGAATALGIRFLDADGQCVSPDGAGLERVVSVDTSAMVPQLRQARLILMCDVKNPLLGPQGATWVYGRQKGATPAQQTRLEAGMENYCTVLEAACGRRL
;
A
#
# COMPACT_ATOMS: atom_id res chain seq x y z
N MET A 1 -25.08 4.41 31.66
CA MET A 1 -24.30 3.37 30.98
C MET A 1 -23.42 4.06 29.94
N LYS A 2 -22.22 3.57 29.71
CA LYS A 2 -21.32 4.06 28.65
C LYS A 2 -21.07 2.92 27.64
N ILE A 3 -21.23 3.20 26.34
CA ILE A 3 -21.02 2.24 25.26
C ILE A 3 -19.92 2.79 24.36
N LEU A 4 -18.91 1.96 24.07
CA LEU A 4 -17.84 2.26 23.12
C LEU A 4 -18.10 1.49 21.83
N PHE A 5 -18.15 2.18 20.70
CA PHE A 5 -18.23 1.58 19.38
C PHE A 5 -16.85 1.62 18.72
N ALA A 6 -16.27 0.44 18.51
CA ALA A 6 -14.94 0.29 17.93
C ALA A 6 -14.96 -0.72 16.75
N PRO A 7 -15.82 -0.50 15.72
CA PRO A 7 -15.84 -1.38 14.57
C PRO A 7 -14.71 -1.06 13.62
N ASP A 8 -14.20 -2.09 12.95
CA ASP A 8 -13.47 -1.95 11.69
C ASP A 8 -14.45 -1.88 10.51
N SER A 9 -13.94 -1.62 9.31
CA SER A 9 -14.72 -1.63 8.08
C SER A 9 -15.17 -3.05 7.71
N PHE A 10 -16.37 -3.16 7.13
CA PHE A 10 -16.85 -4.39 6.50
C PHE A 10 -16.50 -4.32 5.02
N LYS A 11 -15.35 -4.87 4.66
CA LYS A 11 -14.73 -4.75 3.33
C LYS A 11 -15.74 -4.90 2.18
N GLY A 12 -15.86 -3.85 1.35
CA GLY A 12 -16.81 -3.81 0.23
C GLY A 12 -18.29 -3.62 0.59
N SER A 13 -18.62 -3.32 1.87
CA SER A 13 -20.01 -3.14 2.34
C SER A 13 -20.21 -1.85 3.14
N LEU A 14 -19.61 -1.73 4.32
CA LEU A 14 -19.77 -0.59 5.20
C LEU A 14 -18.42 -0.05 5.66
N SER A 15 -18.26 1.26 5.70
CA SER A 15 -17.14 1.87 6.42
C SER A 15 -17.32 1.72 7.93
N SER A 16 -16.24 1.87 8.71
CA SER A 16 -16.30 1.89 10.18
C SER A 16 -17.25 2.99 10.68
N PHE A 17 -17.30 4.14 10.01
CA PHE A 17 -18.20 5.26 10.34
C PHE A 17 -19.67 4.91 10.05
N GLN A 18 -19.98 4.33 8.91
CA GLN A 18 -21.35 3.86 8.60
C GLN A 18 -21.83 2.80 9.60
N ALA A 19 -20.92 1.91 10.03
CA ALA A 19 -21.25 0.94 11.07
C ALA A 19 -21.55 1.63 12.41
N ILE A 20 -20.78 2.65 12.79
CA ILE A 20 -21.02 3.46 14.00
C ILE A 20 -22.39 4.17 13.92
N GLU A 21 -22.72 4.81 12.79
CA GLU A 21 -24.03 5.47 12.62
C GLU A 21 -25.20 4.50 12.83
N LEU A 22 -25.12 3.30 12.27
CA LEU A 22 -26.14 2.26 12.48
C LEU A 22 -26.22 1.81 13.94
N LEU A 23 -25.06 1.64 14.60
CA LEU A 23 -25.00 1.27 16.02
C LEU A 23 -25.60 2.37 16.91
N HIS A 24 -25.37 3.65 16.60
CA HIS A 24 -26.00 4.77 17.30
C HIS A 24 -27.53 4.70 17.21
N ALA A 25 -28.08 4.57 16.00
CA ALA A 25 -29.52 4.52 15.78
C ALA A 25 -30.20 3.37 16.58
N VAL A 26 -29.55 2.20 16.63
CA VAL A 26 -30.04 1.06 17.40
C VAL A 26 -29.91 1.31 18.90
N THR A 27 -28.80 1.91 19.34
CA THR A 27 -28.51 2.15 20.75
C THR A 27 -29.45 3.20 21.34
N GLU A 28 -29.72 4.28 20.63
CA GLU A 28 -30.70 5.31 21.08
C GLU A 28 -32.08 4.70 21.31
N LYS A 29 -32.49 3.76 20.44
CA LYS A 29 -33.79 3.09 20.54
C LYS A 29 -33.88 2.13 21.73
N HIS A 30 -32.82 1.40 22.07
CA HIS A 30 -32.86 0.33 23.07
C HIS A 30 -32.23 0.72 24.42
N PHE A 31 -31.36 1.76 24.41
CA PHE A 31 -30.65 2.25 25.61
C PHE A 31 -30.69 3.77 25.67
N PRO A 32 -31.87 4.40 25.76
CA PRO A 32 -31.98 5.86 25.72
C PRO A 32 -31.20 6.49 26.86
N GLY A 33 -30.48 7.58 26.55
CA GLY A 33 -29.68 8.35 27.51
C GLY A 33 -28.36 7.71 27.90
N CYS A 34 -27.88 6.65 27.19
CA CYS A 34 -26.53 6.17 27.38
C CYS A 34 -25.50 7.14 26.78
N GLN A 35 -24.30 7.18 27.36
CA GLN A 35 -23.17 7.89 26.78
C GLN A 35 -22.55 6.99 25.68
N MET A 36 -22.50 7.49 24.45
CA MET A 36 -21.87 6.80 23.32
C MET A 36 -20.51 7.43 23.04
N VAL A 37 -19.53 6.59 22.72
CA VAL A 37 -18.15 6.99 22.36
C VAL A 37 -17.74 6.22 21.13
N ASP A 38 -17.27 6.93 20.12
CA ASP A 38 -16.87 6.39 18.83
C ASP A 38 -15.36 6.25 18.77
N LEU A 39 -14.90 5.08 18.36
CA LEU A 39 -13.50 4.78 18.09
C LEU A 39 -13.42 3.95 16.82
N PRO A 40 -13.57 4.56 15.61
CA PRO A 40 -13.41 3.82 14.37
C PRO A 40 -12.03 3.18 14.32
N MET A 41 -12.00 1.91 13.97
CA MET A 41 -10.76 1.13 13.87
C MET A 41 -10.35 0.93 12.42
N GLY A 42 -9.07 0.60 12.21
CA GLY A 42 -8.53 0.20 10.92
C GLY A 42 -7.38 -0.77 11.11
N ASP A 43 -7.29 -1.76 10.22
CA ASP A 43 -6.31 -2.85 10.22
C ASP A 43 -5.05 -2.57 9.37
N GLY A 44 -4.87 -1.32 8.94
CA GLY A 44 -3.82 -0.93 7.98
C GLY A 44 -4.27 -1.05 6.52
N GLY A 45 -5.54 -1.42 6.29
CA GLY A 45 -6.19 -1.41 4.98
C GLY A 45 -7.04 -0.17 4.75
N GLU A 46 -8.04 -0.31 3.87
CA GLU A 46 -8.99 0.75 3.49
C GLU A 46 -9.73 1.32 4.72
N GLY A 47 -9.77 2.66 4.81
CA GLY A 47 -10.44 3.39 5.88
C GLY A 47 -9.57 3.68 7.12
N THR A 48 -8.36 3.14 7.20
CA THR A 48 -7.46 3.38 8.34
C THR A 48 -7.01 4.84 8.39
N VAL A 49 -6.74 5.49 7.26
CA VAL A 49 -6.40 6.92 7.21
C VAL A 49 -7.56 7.76 7.75
N GLU A 50 -8.80 7.44 7.38
CA GLU A 50 -9.99 8.14 7.85
C GLU A 50 -10.14 8.03 9.38
N ALA A 51 -9.98 6.82 9.92
CA ALA A 51 -10.02 6.57 11.36
C ALA A 51 -8.93 7.35 12.11
N LEU A 52 -7.71 7.39 11.59
CA LEU A 52 -6.60 8.12 12.21
C LEU A 52 -6.78 9.64 12.14
N LEU A 53 -7.26 10.18 11.03
CA LEU A 53 -7.57 11.62 10.92
C LEU A 53 -8.71 12.02 11.87
N HIS A 54 -9.69 11.15 12.05
CA HIS A 54 -10.75 11.38 13.02
C HIS A 54 -10.23 11.42 14.47
N ALA A 55 -9.35 10.47 14.82
CA ALA A 55 -8.84 10.33 16.18
C ALA A 55 -7.77 11.36 16.56
N LEU A 56 -6.90 11.72 15.61
CA LEU A 56 -5.72 12.56 15.85
C LEU A 56 -5.88 14.00 15.33
N GLY A 57 -6.91 14.26 14.56
CA GLY A 57 -7.05 15.48 13.76
C GLY A 57 -6.23 15.41 12.47
N GLY A 58 -6.32 16.47 11.67
CA GLY A 58 -5.64 16.57 10.39
C GLY A 58 -6.62 16.79 9.23
N HIS A 59 -6.12 16.60 8.01
CA HIS A 59 -6.93 16.81 6.81
C HIS A 59 -6.47 15.89 5.68
N TYR A 60 -7.30 15.78 4.63
CA TYR A 60 -6.94 15.06 3.42
C TYR A 60 -6.21 15.96 2.43
N GLY A 61 -5.17 15.41 1.81
CA GLY A 61 -4.59 15.88 0.55
C GLY A 61 -4.93 14.93 -0.59
N ARG A 62 -4.64 15.36 -1.83
CA ARG A 62 -4.89 14.58 -3.04
C ARG A 62 -3.74 14.77 -4.02
N CYS A 63 -3.44 13.71 -4.77
CA CYS A 63 -2.45 13.72 -5.84
C CYS A 63 -2.89 12.79 -6.97
N THR A 64 -2.72 13.20 -8.21
CA THR A 64 -2.94 12.32 -9.36
C THR A 64 -1.69 11.49 -9.59
N VAL A 65 -1.85 10.17 -9.59
CA VAL A 65 -0.78 9.18 -9.77
C VAL A 65 -1.21 8.06 -10.71
N SER A 66 -0.31 7.15 -11.05
CA SER A 66 -0.65 5.95 -11.80
C SER A 66 -1.43 4.97 -10.93
N GLY A 67 -2.51 4.44 -11.45
CA GLY A 67 -3.20 3.27 -10.90
C GLY A 67 -2.40 1.98 -11.11
N PRO A 68 -2.89 0.84 -10.59
CA PRO A 68 -2.15 -0.42 -10.65
C PRO A 68 -1.85 -0.90 -12.07
N LEU A 69 -2.68 -0.56 -13.05
CA LEU A 69 -2.50 -0.91 -14.47
C LEU A 69 -2.12 0.31 -15.34
N GLY A 70 -1.61 1.40 -14.72
CA GLY A 70 -1.06 2.56 -15.43
C GLY A 70 -2.05 3.69 -15.71
N ASP A 71 -3.35 3.49 -15.54
CA ASP A 71 -4.35 4.56 -15.71
C ASP A 71 -4.18 5.63 -14.62
N PRO A 72 -4.42 6.92 -14.93
CA PRO A 72 -4.35 7.97 -13.91
C PRO A 72 -5.49 7.81 -12.89
N VAL A 73 -5.14 7.92 -11.60
CA VAL A 73 -6.07 7.89 -10.49
C VAL A 73 -5.82 9.06 -9.54
N GLU A 74 -6.87 9.60 -8.94
CA GLU A 74 -6.76 10.57 -7.86
C GLU A 74 -6.62 9.81 -6.55
N ALA A 75 -5.41 9.79 -5.98
CA ALA A 75 -5.11 9.17 -4.71
C ALA A 75 -5.22 10.17 -3.57
N ARG A 76 -5.89 9.79 -2.47
CA ARG A 76 -5.99 10.57 -1.25
C ARG A 76 -4.93 10.13 -0.25
N TYR A 77 -4.46 11.08 0.55
CA TYR A 77 -3.58 10.83 1.69
C TYR A 77 -4.01 11.69 2.87
N GLY A 78 -3.63 11.32 4.09
CA GLY A 78 -3.86 12.10 5.29
C GLY A 78 -2.63 12.95 5.65
N VAL A 79 -2.87 14.16 6.14
CA VAL A 79 -1.88 15.04 6.74
C VAL A 79 -2.21 15.18 8.22
N LEU A 80 -1.30 14.70 9.08
CA LEU A 80 -1.48 14.75 10.53
C LEU A 80 -0.91 16.05 11.13
N ASN A 81 0.19 16.55 10.58
CA ASN A 81 0.82 17.83 10.95
C ASN A 81 1.81 18.25 9.84
N ASP A 82 2.53 19.35 10.05
CA ASP A 82 3.45 19.94 9.05
C ASP A 82 4.59 19.02 8.59
N THR A 83 4.88 17.94 9.31
CA THR A 83 5.99 17.02 9.00
C THR A 83 5.54 15.58 8.79
N THR A 84 4.27 15.26 9.08
CA THR A 84 3.79 13.87 9.14
C THR A 84 2.60 13.66 8.21
N ALA A 85 2.76 12.74 7.29
CA ALA A 85 1.70 12.27 6.39
C ALA A 85 1.46 10.76 6.54
N ILE A 86 0.29 10.33 6.11
CA ILE A 86 -0.12 8.94 6.13
C ILE A 86 -0.83 8.59 4.82
N LEU A 87 -0.51 7.47 4.22
CA LEU A 87 -1.12 7.02 2.98
C LEU A 87 -1.43 5.52 2.99
N GLU A 88 -2.52 5.17 2.33
CA GLU A 88 -2.87 3.78 2.00
C GLU A 88 -2.36 3.48 0.59
N MET A 89 -1.54 2.42 0.43
CA MET A 89 -1.11 2.04 -0.92
C MET A 89 -2.30 1.66 -1.83
N ALA A 90 -3.41 1.25 -1.25
CA ALA A 90 -4.64 0.93 -1.97
C ALA A 90 -5.23 2.13 -2.73
N GLN A 91 -4.94 3.38 -2.31
CA GLN A 91 -5.37 4.59 -3.02
C GLN A 91 -4.68 4.78 -4.39
N ALA A 92 -3.52 4.16 -4.58
CA ALA A 92 -2.74 4.25 -5.82
C ALA A 92 -2.54 2.89 -6.50
N SER A 93 -2.45 1.80 -5.75
CA SER A 93 -2.07 0.48 -6.26
C SER A 93 -3.00 -0.63 -5.75
N GLY A 94 -4.25 -0.28 -5.41
CA GLY A 94 -5.21 -1.18 -4.78
C GLY A 94 -6.09 -1.97 -5.73
N LEU A 95 -6.61 -3.11 -5.26
CA LEU A 95 -7.60 -3.94 -5.96
C LEU A 95 -8.89 -3.18 -6.34
N PRO A 96 -9.44 -2.29 -5.49
CA PRO A 96 -10.64 -1.53 -5.83
C PRO A 96 -10.49 -0.67 -7.10
N LEU A 97 -9.26 -0.19 -7.39
CA LEU A 97 -8.98 0.65 -8.56
C LEU A 97 -9.09 -0.11 -9.90
N LEU A 98 -9.19 -1.43 -9.86
CA LEU A 98 -9.43 -2.22 -11.07
C LEU A 98 -10.85 -2.02 -11.62
N ASN A 99 -11.79 -1.49 -10.83
CA ASN A 99 -13.15 -1.14 -11.26
C ASN A 99 -13.87 -2.28 -12.05
N GLY A 100 -13.73 -3.52 -11.56
CA GLY A 100 -14.32 -4.70 -12.19
C GLY A 100 -13.52 -5.27 -13.38
N ARG A 101 -12.40 -4.68 -13.75
CA ARG A 101 -11.46 -5.27 -14.73
C ARG A 101 -10.83 -6.54 -14.16
N THR A 102 -10.51 -7.48 -15.03
CA THR A 102 -9.74 -8.66 -14.65
C THR A 102 -8.40 -8.25 -14.06
N PRO A 103 -8.04 -8.72 -12.85
CA PRO A 103 -6.73 -8.46 -12.29
C PRO A 103 -5.61 -9.02 -13.18
N ASP A 104 -4.55 -8.24 -13.38
CA ASP A 104 -3.35 -8.65 -14.09
C ASP A 104 -2.14 -8.48 -13.17
N VAL A 105 -1.91 -9.47 -12.32
CA VAL A 105 -0.87 -9.43 -11.29
C VAL A 105 0.56 -9.38 -11.86
N LEU A 106 0.76 -9.80 -13.11
CA LEU A 106 2.07 -9.73 -13.77
C LEU A 106 2.42 -8.29 -14.16
N HIS A 107 1.44 -7.49 -14.55
CA HIS A 107 1.66 -6.12 -15.03
C HIS A 107 1.16 -5.04 -14.05
N ALA A 108 0.50 -5.44 -12.96
CA ALA A 108 0.15 -4.50 -11.90
C ALA A 108 1.40 -4.00 -11.18
N SER A 109 1.50 -2.67 -11.04
CA SER A 109 2.67 -1.99 -10.49
C SER A 109 2.33 -1.12 -9.28
N SER A 110 3.23 -1.10 -8.31
CA SER A 110 3.21 -0.16 -7.18
C SER A 110 3.75 1.24 -7.54
N LEU A 111 3.97 1.53 -8.81
CA LEU A 111 4.52 2.81 -9.29
C LEU A 111 3.77 4.02 -8.72
N GLY A 112 2.44 3.98 -8.74
CA GLY A 112 1.61 5.06 -8.22
C GLY A 112 1.78 5.29 -6.72
N THR A 113 1.97 4.22 -5.94
CA THR A 113 2.31 4.34 -4.51
C THR A 113 3.63 5.09 -4.33
N GLY A 114 4.63 4.78 -5.15
CA GLY A 114 5.91 5.49 -5.13
C GLY A 114 5.82 6.94 -5.60
N GLN A 115 4.97 7.23 -6.59
CA GLN A 115 4.68 8.60 -7.03
C GLN A 115 4.03 9.42 -5.91
N LEU A 116 3.09 8.83 -5.16
CA LEU A 116 2.47 9.48 -4.02
C LEU A 116 3.48 9.72 -2.88
N LEU A 117 4.35 8.73 -2.59
CA LEU A 117 5.47 8.90 -1.65
C LEU A 117 6.40 10.04 -2.08
N ARG A 118 6.77 10.07 -3.36
CA ARG A 118 7.62 11.13 -3.92
C ARG A 118 6.99 12.51 -3.77
N HIS A 119 5.70 12.64 -4.10
CA HIS A 119 4.95 13.88 -3.91
C HIS A 119 5.02 14.36 -2.46
N LEU A 120 4.78 13.48 -1.48
CA LEU A 120 4.86 13.83 -0.06
C LEU A 120 6.26 14.27 0.37
N LEU A 121 7.30 13.61 -0.13
CA LEU A 121 8.69 13.98 0.13
C LEU A 121 9.04 15.36 -0.47
N GLU A 122 8.54 15.66 -1.67
CA GLU A 122 8.73 16.95 -2.35
C GLU A 122 7.95 18.09 -1.66
N GLU A 123 6.78 17.79 -1.06
CA GLU A 123 6.01 18.71 -0.20
C GLU A 123 6.67 18.95 1.17
N GLY A 124 7.73 18.22 1.53
CA GLY A 124 8.51 18.42 2.74
C GLY A 124 8.12 17.53 3.93
N TYR A 125 7.24 16.55 3.75
CA TYR A 125 6.94 15.60 4.81
C TYR A 125 8.15 14.70 5.08
N THR A 126 8.56 14.61 6.35
CA THR A 126 9.74 13.85 6.79
C THR A 126 9.38 12.55 7.54
N THR A 127 8.14 12.40 7.99
CA THR A 127 7.62 11.16 8.57
C THR A 127 6.39 10.72 7.77
N ILE A 128 6.48 9.56 7.15
CA ILE A 128 5.40 9.04 6.30
C ILE A 128 5.02 7.64 6.76
N TYR A 129 3.76 7.49 7.18
CA TYR A 129 3.16 6.18 7.46
C TYR A 129 2.60 5.61 6.16
N LEU A 130 3.05 4.42 5.78
CA LEU A 130 2.59 3.69 4.59
C LEU A 130 1.84 2.43 5.01
N LEU A 131 0.56 2.39 4.72
CA LEU A 131 -0.32 1.27 4.98
C LEU A 131 -0.33 0.34 3.76
N LEU A 132 -0.04 -0.94 3.96
CA LEU A 132 0.21 -1.91 2.88
C LEU A 132 -1.00 -2.78 2.52
N GLY A 133 -2.15 -2.61 3.17
CA GLY A 133 -3.35 -3.39 2.90
C GLY A 133 -3.97 -3.13 1.52
N GLY A 134 -4.70 -4.11 0.99
CA GLY A 134 -5.56 -3.96 -0.20
C GLY A 134 -4.86 -3.88 -1.56
N SER A 135 -3.56 -4.20 -1.67
CA SER A 135 -2.79 -4.08 -2.92
C SER A 135 -3.24 -5.04 -4.02
N ALA A 136 -3.20 -4.57 -5.28
CA ALA A 136 -3.39 -5.37 -6.50
C ALA A 136 -2.07 -5.94 -7.05
N THR A 137 -0.93 -5.52 -6.50
CA THR A 137 0.42 -5.74 -7.06
C THR A 137 1.15 -6.89 -6.38
N ASN A 138 2.07 -7.51 -7.10
CA ASN A 138 3.05 -8.48 -6.58
C ASN A 138 4.43 -8.22 -7.21
N ASP A 139 4.89 -6.98 -7.09
CA ASP A 139 6.11 -6.46 -7.71
C ASP A 139 7.26 -6.23 -6.72
N GLY A 140 7.16 -6.73 -5.48
CA GLY A 140 8.17 -6.52 -4.43
C GLY A 140 8.45 -5.05 -4.10
N GLY A 141 7.52 -4.14 -4.44
CA GLY A 141 7.71 -2.70 -4.28
C GLY A 141 8.64 -2.08 -5.34
N MET A 142 9.00 -2.83 -6.39
CA MET A 142 9.88 -2.35 -7.46
C MET A 142 9.31 -1.10 -8.14
N GLY A 143 7.99 -1.07 -8.39
CA GLY A 143 7.32 0.11 -8.95
C GLY A 143 7.47 1.33 -8.05
N ALA A 144 7.24 1.18 -6.75
CA ALA A 144 7.37 2.27 -5.79
C ALA A 144 8.81 2.79 -5.72
N ALA A 145 9.79 1.90 -5.68
CA ALA A 145 11.20 2.26 -5.70
C ALA A 145 11.60 2.98 -7.00
N THR A 146 11.04 2.55 -8.15
CA THR A 146 11.28 3.20 -9.44
C THR A 146 10.79 4.65 -9.45
N ALA A 147 9.60 4.92 -8.91
CA ALA A 147 9.09 6.29 -8.80
C ALA A 147 9.96 7.18 -7.90
N LEU A 148 10.66 6.59 -6.93
CA LEU A 148 11.60 7.27 -6.05
C LEU A 148 13.01 7.43 -6.68
N GLY A 149 13.17 7.08 -7.97
CA GLY A 149 14.39 7.28 -8.74
C GLY A 149 15.39 6.13 -8.70
N ILE A 150 15.00 4.97 -8.18
CA ILE A 150 15.83 3.76 -8.24
C ILE A 150 15.60 3.06 -9.58
N ARG A 151 16.66 2.71 -10.28
CA ARG A 151 16.59 2.01 -11.56
C ARG A 151 16.96 0.55 -11.40
N PHE A 152 16.13 -0.33 -11.94
CA PHE A 152 16.33 -1.77 -11.99
C PHE A 152 16.68 -2.14 -13.44
N LEU A 153 17.86 -2.72 -13.64
CA LEU A 153 18.43 -2.92 -14.95
C LEU A 153 18.53 -4.40 -15.28
N ASP A 154 18.30 -4.73 -16.56
CA ASP A 154 18.52 -6.07 -17.11
C ASP A 154 19.99 -6.29 -17.56
N ALA A 155 20.27 -7.44 -18.18
CA ALA A 155 21.61 -7.82 -18.63
C ALA A 155 22.17 -6.88 -19.70
N ASP A 156 21.30 -6.20 -20.45
CA ASP A 156 21.68 -5.22 -21.48
C ASP A 156 21.81 -3.79 -20.92
N GLY A 157 21.64 -3.61 -19.61
CA GLY A 157 21.67 -2.30 -18.94
C GLY A 157 20.43 -1.45 -19.20
N GLN A 158 19.35 -2.04 -19.69
CA GLN A 158 18.08 -1.37 -19.91
C GLN A 158 17.19 -1.45 -18.66
N CYS A 159 16.36 -0.42 -18.42
CA CYS A 159 15.39 -0.48 -17.34
C CYS A 159 14.34 -1.58 -17.60
N VAL A 160 14.10 -2.41 -16.60
CA VAL A 160 13.02 -3.40 -16.65
C VAL A 160 11.66 -2.74 -16.38
N SER A 161 10.56 -3.38 -16.83
CA SER A 161 9.21 -2.96 -16.45
C SER A 161 9.07 -3.04 -14.92
N PRO A 162 8.59 -1.99 -14.24
CA PRO A 162 8.51 -1.95 -12.77
C PRO A 162 7.23 -2.65 -12.28
N ASP A 163 7.08 -3.92 -12.60
CA ASP A 163 5.92 -4.77 -12.32
C ASP A 163 6.34 -6.20 -11.95
N GLY A 164 5.38 -7.09 -11.69
CA GLY A 164 5.65 -8.47 -11.34
C GLY A 164 6.42 -9.26 -12.42
N ALA A 165 6.16 -8.99 -13.70
CA ALA A 165 6.85 -9.65 -14.81
C ALA A 165 8.30 -9.18 -14.97
N GLY A 166 8.61 -7.98 -14.55
CA GLY A 166 9.97 -7.43 -14.60
C GLY A 166 10.92 -8.04 -13.57
N LEU A 167 10.42 -8.59 -12.47
CA LEU A 167 11.24 -9.11 -11.35
C LEU A 167 12.28 -10.14 -11.80
N GLU A 168 11.91 -11.05 -12.70
CA GLU A 168 12.79 -12.11 -13.20
C GLU A 168 13.94 -11.61 -14.08
N ARG A 169 13.85 -10.36 -14.58
CA ARG A 169 14.82 -9.77 -15.48
C ARG A 169 15.84 -8.85 -14.80
N VAL A 170 15.64 -8.54 -13.52
CA VAL A 170 16.52 -7.64 -12.78
C VAL A 170 17.90 -8.31 -12.59
N VAL A 171 18.95 -7.62 -12.99
CA VAL A 171 20.36 -8.04 -12.85
C VAL A 171 21.14 -7.08 -11.96
N SER A 172 20.79 -5.79 -11.96
CA SER A 172 21.47 -4.78 -11.15
C SER A 172 20.53 -3.64 -10.74
N VAL A 173 20.95 -2.92 -9.72
CA VAL A 173 20.23 -1.77 -9.16
C VAL A 173 21.11 -0.54 -9.20
N ASP A 174 20.56 0.56 -9.70
CA ASP A 174 21.22 1.86 -9.71
C ASP A 174 20.42 2.87 -8.89
N THR A 175 21.01 3.38 -7.83
CA THR A 175 20.42 4.35 -6.90
C THR A 175 20.91 5.78 -7.15
N SER A 176 21.64 6.04 -8.21
CA SER A 176 22.27 7.35 -8.49
C SER A 176 21.25 8.48 -8.63
N ALA A 177 20.04 8.18 -9.13
CA ALA A 177 18.94 9.11 -9.33
C ALA A 177 17.90 9.10 -8.21
N MET A 178 18.18 8.41 -7.11
CA MET A 178 17.25 8.34 -5.96
C MET A 178 16.99 9.73 -5.39
N VAL A 179 15.71 10.04 -5.13
CA VAL A 179 15.29 11.34 -4.58
C VAL A 179 16.01 11.62 -3.24
N PRO A 180 16.71 12.78 -3.12
CA PRO A 180 17.55 13.05 -1.95
C PRO A 180 16.78 13.08 -0.62
N GLN A 181 15.52 13.54 -0.66
CA GLN A 181 14.65 13.66 0.51
C GLN A 181 14.43 12.32 1.21
N LEU A 182 14.46 11.19 0.46
CA LEU A 182 14.28 9.85 1.02
C LEU A 182 15.34 9.51 2.08
N ARG A 183 16.56 10.07 1.97
CA ARG A 183 17.64 9.84 2.95
C ARG A 183 17.36 10.46 4.31
N GLN A 184 16.50 11.48 4.36
CA GLN A 184 16.17 12.23 5.58
C GLN A 184 14.77 11.87 6.10
N ALA A 185 13.98 11.16 5.30
CA ALA A 185 12.64 10.78 5.67
C ALA A 185 12.61 9.47 6.46
N ARG A 186 11.65 9.39 7.36
CA ARG A 186 11.31 8.17 8.09
C ARG A 186 10.06 7.56 7.48
N LEU A 187 10.21 6.44 6.78
CA LEU A 187 9.10 5.62 6.30
C LEU A 187 8.73 4.59 7.36
N ILE A 188 7.47 4.59 7.78
CA ILE A 188 6.94 3.65 8.77
C ILE A 188 5.90 2.79 8.07
N LEU A 189 6.23 1.51 7.87
CA LEU A 189 5.32 0.56 7.25
C LEU A 189 4.32 0.06 8.30
N MET A 190 3.04 0.18 8.00
CA MET A 190 1.95 -0.38 8.81
C MET A 190 1.40 -1.61 8.10
N CYS A 191 1.67 -2.77 8.70
CA CYS A 191 1.31 -4.06 8.15
C CYS A 191 0.99 -5.02 9.29
N ASP A 192 -0.13 -5.72 9.19
CA ASP A 192 -0.61 -6.68 10.18
C ASP A 192 -0.26 -8.14 9.81
N VAL A 193 0.27 -8.38 8.60
CA VAL A 193 0.64 -9.71 8.14
C VAL A 193 2.06 -10.08 8.55
N LYS A 194 2.27 -11.37 8.87
CA LYS A 194 3.56 -11.94 9.30
C LYS A 194 4.12 -12.94 8.30
N ASN A 195 3.51 -13.06 7.14
CA ASN A 195 3.98 -13.97 6.11
C ASN A 195 5.39 -13.59 5.65
N PRO A 196 6.29 -14.54 5.44
CA PRO A 196 7.57 -14.26 4.81
C PRO A 196 7.36 -13.78 3.37
N LEU A 197 8.38 -13.15 2.80
CA LEU A 197 8.31 -12.69 1.42
C LEU A 197 8.29 -13.89 0.45
N LEU A 198 9.11 -14.90 0.71
CA LEU A 198 9.34 -16.08 -0.13
C LEU A 198 8.91 -17.39 0.54
N GLY A 199 8.80 -18.43 -0.27
CA GLY A 199 8.50 -19.80 0.15
C GLY A 199 7.02 -20.14 0.21
N PRO A 200 6.64 -21.37 0.62
CA PRO A 200 5.26 -21.88 0.53
C PRO A 200 4.21 -21.05 1.30
N GLN A 201 4.63 -20.32 2.31
CA GLN A 201 3.79 -19.37 3.07
C GLN A 201 4.11 -17.92 2.71
N GLY A 202 4.85 -17.69 1.64
CA GLY A 202 5.27 -16.41 1.16
C GLY A 202 4.16 -15.59 0.53
N ALA A 203 4.44 -14.30 0.32
CA ALA A 203 3.46 -13.34 -0.17
C ALA A 203 2.83 -13.75 -1.51
N THR A 204 3.61 -14.29 -2.43
CA THR A 204 3.13 -14.73 -3.75
C THR A 204 2.12 -15.87 -3.64
N TRP A 205 2.42 -16.88 -2.83
CA TRP A 205 1.55 -18.06 -2.69
C TRP A 205 0.28 -17.75 -1.90
N VAL A 206 0.38 -16.94 -0.86
CA VAL A 206 -0.76 -16.63 0.01
C VAL A 206 -1.68 -15.60 -0.64
N TYR A 207 -1.14 -14.54 -1.22
CA TYR A 207 -1.93 -13.39 -1.69
C TYR A 207 -2.06 -13.30 -3.22
N GLY A 208 -1.25 -14.01 -3.99
CA GLY A 208 -1.26 -13.92 -5.46
C GLY A 208 -2.61 -14.29 -6.08
N ARG A 209 -3.31 -15.31 -5.55
CA ARG A 209 -4.61 -15.74 -6.09
C ARG A 209 -5.68 -14.66 -6.01
N GLN A 210 -5.80 -13.94 -4.91
CA GLN A 210 -6.76 -12.83 -4.79
C GLN A 210 -6.44 -11.65 -5.71
N LYS A 211 -5.19 -11.57 -6.18
CA LYS A 211 -4.70 -10.58 -7.17
C LYS A 211 -4.80 -11.11 -8.61
N GLY A 212 -5.48 -12.23 -8.82
CA GLY A 212 -5.74 -12.82 -10.14
C GLY A 212 -4.66 -13.78 -10.65
N ALA A 213 -3.65 -14.15 -9.85
CA ALA A 213 -2.62 -15.07 -10.30
C ALA A 213 -3.16 -16.50 -10.50
N THR A 214 -2.91 -17.08 -11.67
CA THR A 214 -3.00 -18.52 -11.90
C THR A 214 -1.85 -19.26 -11.21
N PRO A 215 -1.92 -20.58 -10.98
CA PRO A 215 -0.81 -21.33 -10.40
C PRO A 215 0.51 -21.19 -11.18
N ALA A 216 0.46 -21.14 -12.51
CA ALA A 216 1.64 -20.94 -13.35
C ALA A 216 2.24 -19.53 -13.16
N GLN A 217 1.39 -18.51 -13.04
CA GLN A 217 1.83 -17.14 -12.76
C GLN A 217 2.41 -17.02 -11.34
N GLN A 218 1.84 -17.71 -10.34
CA GLN A 218 2.42 -17.73 -8.99
C GLN A 218 3.83 -18.34 -9.00
N THR A 219 4.04 -19.44 -9.71
CA THR A 219 5.39 -20.05 -9.85
C THR A 219 6.37 -19.06 -10.50
N ARG A 220 5.95 -18.37 -11.57
CA ARG A 220 6.78 -17.37 -12.25
C ARG A 220 7.10 -16.17 -11.36
N LEU A 221 6.09 -15.63 -10.67
CA LEU A 221 6.24 -14.51 -9.75
C LEU A 221 7.15 -14.85 -8.56
N GLU A 222 7.03 -16.07 -8.01
CA GLU A 222 7.90 -16.54 -6.92
C GLU A 222 9.36 -16.60 -7.37
N ALA A 223 9.64 -17.22 -8.52
CA ALA A 223 11.00 -17.27 -9.09
C ALA A 223 11.54 -15.85 -9.37
N GLY A 224 10.70 -14.96 -9.91
CA GLY A 224 11.07 -13.55 -10.12
C GLY A 224 11.38 -12.83 -8.81
N MET A 225 10.60 -13.07 -7.77
CA MET A 225 10.80 -12.48 -6.43
C MET A 225 12.10 -13.00 -5.79
N GLU A 226 12.42 -14.28 -5.93
CA GLU A 226 13.68 -14.86 -5.47
C GLU A 226 14.89 -14.20 -6.17
N ASN A 227 14.82 -14.04 -7.51
CA ASN A 227 15.84 -13.32 -8.27
C ASN A 227 15.99 -11.88 -7.78
N TYR A 228 14.88 -11.16 -7.67
CA TYR A 228 14.84 -9.76 -7.22
C TYR A 228 15.45 -9.59 -5.83
N CYS A 229 15.08 -10.44 -4.86
CA CYS A 229 15.67 -10.44 -3.51
C CYS A 229 17.17 -10.65 -3.56
N THR A 230 17.66 -11.61 -4.35
CA THR A 230 19.10 -11.90 -4.50
C THR A 230 19.85 -10.67 -4.98
N VAL A 231 19.32 -9.97 -5.99
CA VAL A 231 19.93 -8.75 -6.52
C VAL A 231 19.89 -7.60 -5.51
N LEU A 232 18.79 -7.44 -4.77
CA LEU A 232 18.68 -6.43 -3.72
C LEU A 232 19.63 -6.70 -2.56
N GLU A 233 19.75 -7.94 -2.09
CA GLU A 233 20.69 -8.33 -1.04
C GLU A 233 22.13 -7.98 -1.43
N ALA A 234 22.52 -8.28 -2.68
CA ALA A 234 23.83 -7.93 -3.22
C ALA A 234 24.05 -6.42 -3.27
N ALA A 235 23.05 -5.65 -3.71
CA ALA A 235 23.13 -4.19 -3.82
C ALA A 235 23.17 -3.49 -2.46
N CYS A 236 22.42 -4.00 -1.47
CA CYS A 236 22.33 -3.39 -0.13
C CYS A 236 23.38 -3.91 0.85
N GLY A 237 24.07 -5.01 0.55
CA GLY A 237 24.99 -5.69 1.46
C GLY A 237 24.32 -6.23 2.72
N ARG A 238 23.02 -6.52 2.66
CA ARG A 238 22.19 -7.02 3.78
C ARG A 238 21.33 -8.17 3.29
N ARG A 239 21.09 -9.12 4.16
CA ARG A 239 20.09 -10.17 3.94
C ARG A 239 18.69 -9.62 4.21
N LEU A 240 17.74 -9.92 3.33
CA LEU A 240 16.33 -9.51 3.42
C LEU A 240 15.46 -10.57 4.10
#